data_98d643619a3c8b2ebd268e8816ce3ed4
#
_entry.id   98d643619a3c8b2ebd268e8816ce3ed4
#
_cell.length_a   1.000
_cell.length_b   1.000
_cell.length_c   1.000
_cell.angle_alpha   90.00
_cell.angle_beta   90.00
_cell.angle_gamma   90.00
#
_symmetry.space_group_name_H-M   'P 1'
#
loop_
_entity.id
_entity.type
_entity.pdbx_description
1 polymer ?
#
loop_
_entity_poly.entity_id
_entity_poly.type
_entity_poly.pdbx_seq_one_letter_code
_entity_poly.pdbx_strand_id
1 'polypeptide(L)'
;MPVIRLPDGSERVFDAPVTVAEVAASIGAGLARAALAGKVDGRLVDTSFRIEQDANLAIITDKDVDGVELIRHSASHLMAYAVKQLFPEAQVTIGPVIEEGFYYDFSYKRPFTLDDMAAIEKRMGELARKDIPVTREELDRDAAIEFFKSIGEHYKAEIISSIPAGQTISLYREGDFIDLCRGPHVPSTGKIKAFKLMKLAGAYWRGDSRNEMLQRVYGTAWGNKEDLAAYLHRLEEAEKRDHRRLGKQLDLFHLQEESPGMVFWHPHGWVLWQKIEQYMRQKFIDYGYQEVKTPTVMDRSLWEKSGHWDNYRDNMFTTASENREYAVKPMNCPGHVQIFNHGLRSYRDLPLRMAEFGSCHRNEPSGALHGLMRVRAFTQDDAHIFCTEDQIQPEVSDFIKMLQAVYADFGFNDVLVKLSTRPEKRVGSDESWDKAEAGLAAALQQNGLAFDLQPGEGAFYGPKIEFTLKDSLGRLWQVGTIQLDFNLPVRLGAEFVDEDNTRKPPVMLHRAILGSMERFIGILIEHYAGNFPAWLSPVQVVVMNITDAQAEYAAGIVQNLKKQGIRAVSDLRNEKITYKIREHSMQRVPYQIIVGDKERQESKVAVRKRGGEDLGQMDLATFIVKMHESD
;
A
#
# COMPACT_ATOMS: atom_id res chain seq x y z
N MET A 1 -20.32 -24.99 38.44
CA MET A 1 -18.98 -24.52 38.88
C MET A 1 -18.10 -24.46 37.65
N PRO A 2 -18.00 -23.31 36.99
CA PRO A 2 -17.17 -23.20 35.80
C PRO A 2 -15.68 -23.24 36.13
N VAL A 3 -14.91 -24.00 35.32
CA VAL A 3 -13.45 -24.03 35.34
C VAL A 3 -12.95 -23.15 34.20
N ILE A 4 -12.27 -22.08 34.55
CA ILE A 4 -11.74 -21.10 33.57
C ILE A 4 -10.26 -21.40 33.33
N ARG A 5 -9.89 -21.76 32.09
CA ARG A 5 -8.51 -21.95 31.63
C ARG A 5 -7.94 -20.69 31.04
N LEU A 6 -6.79 -20.27 31.57
CA LEU A 6 -6.08 -19.07 31.12
C LEU A 6 -5.02 -19.43 30.07
N PRO A 7 -4.51 -18.45 29.28
CA PRO A 7 -3.52 -18.70 28.23
C PRO A 7 -2.20 -19.28 28.72
N ASP A 8 -1.84 -19.08 29.99
CA ASP A 8 -0.65 -19.66 30.62
C ASP A 8 -0.84 -21.12 31.09
N GLY A 9 -2.03 -21.71 30.82
CA GLY A 9 -2.40 -23.06 31.23
C GLY A 9 -2.92 -23.18 32.66
N SER A 10 -2.97 -22.10 33.42
CA SER A 10 -3.55 -22.12 34.78
C SER A 10 -5.07 -22.23 34.75
N GLU A 11 -5.65 -22.86 35.76
CA GLU A 11 -7.10 -23.04 35.90
C GLU A 11 -7.61 -22.30 37.13
N ARG A 12 -8.79 -21.72 36.98
CA ARG A 12 -9.54 -21.03 38.05
C ARG A 12 -10.92 -21.67 38.18
N VAL A 13 -11.26 -22.15 39.38
CA VAL A 13 -12.56 -22.75 39.68
C VAL A 13 -13.42 -21.72 40.41
N PHE A 14 -14.67 -21.57 40.00
CA PHE A 14 -15.63 -20.67 40.61
C PHE A 14 -16.88 -21.42 41.04
N ASP A 15 -17.41 -21.08 42.21
CA ASP A 15 -18.58 -21.79 42.81
C ASP A 15 -19.91 -21.44 42.10
N ALA A 16 -19.94 -20.35 41.31
CA ALA A 16 -21.09 -19.88 40.57
C ALA A 16 -20.65 -19.34 39.18
N PRO A 17 -21.57 -19.14 38.23
CA PRO A 17 -21.30 -18.40 37.00
C PRO A 17 -20.58 -17.08 37.26
N VAL A 18 -19.51 -16.81 36.52
CA VAL A 18 -18.57 -15.73 36.78
C VAL A 18 -18.46 -14.79 35.57
N THR A 19 -18.30 -13.49 35.79
CA THR A 19 -18.04 -12.55 34.71
C THR A 19 -16.56 -12.48 34.36
N VAL A 20 -16.26 -12.04 33.12
CA VAL A 20 -14.88 -11.79 32.68
C VAL A 20 -14.17 -10.81 33.65
N ALA A 21 -14.87 -9.77 34.11
CA ALA A 21 -14.35 -8.80 35.08
C ALA A 21 -13.97 -9.44 36.42
N GLU A 22 -14.81 -10.35 36.95
CA GLU A 22 -14.55 -11.07 38.20
C GLU A 22 -13.34 -12.02 38.04
N VAL A 23 -13.22 -12.71 36.90
CA VAL A 23 -12.02 -13.53 36.61
C VAL A 23 -10.77 -12.64 36.56
N ALA A 24 -10.80 -11.51 35.86
CA ALA A 24 -9.67 -10.57 35.83
C ALA A 24 -9.29 -10.07 37.24
N ALA A 25 -10.29 -9.79 38.09
CA ALA A 25 -10.07 -9.38 39.49
C ALA A 25 -9.44 -10.50 40.32
N SER A 26 -9.84 -11.74 40.10
CA SER A 26 -9.27 -12.91 40.81
C SER A 26 -7.80 -13.17 40.45
N ILE A 27 -7.36 -12.73 39.27
CA ILE A 27 -5.95 -12.82 38.82
C ILE A 27 -5.12 -11.71 39.46
N GLY A 28 -5.64 -10.47 39.46
CA GLY A 28 -4.96 -9.35 40.12
C GLY A 28 -5.58 -7.99 39.81
N ALA A 29 -5.47 -7.07 40.78
CA ALA A 29 -6.03 -5.75 40.67
C ALA A 29 -5.50 -4.91 39.52
N GLY A 30 -4.26 -5.17 39.06
CA GLY A 30 -3.67 -4.53 37.87
C GLY A 30 -4.38 -4.96 36.59
N LEU A 31 -4.60 -6.27 36.41
CA LEU A 31 -5.28 -6.82 35.26
C LEU A 31 -6.77 -6.43 35.24
N ALA A 32 -7.44 -6.45 36.40
CA ALA A 32 -8.83 -5.99 36.52
C ALA A 32 -9.01 -4.54 36.02
N ARG A 33 -8.05 -3.66 36.36
CA ARG A 33 -8.05 -2.26 35.88
C ARG A 33 -7.70 -2.14 34.39
N ALA A 34 -6.87 -3.03 33.85
CA ALA A 34 -6.45 -3.00 32.45
C ALA A 34 -7.46 -3.69 31.52
N ALA A 35 -8.32 -4.58 32.05
CA ALA A 35 -9.27 -5.34 31.25
C ALA A 35 -10.23 -4.44 30.46
N LEU A 36 -10.33 -4.71 29.16
CA LEU A 36 -11.25 -4.06 28.23
C LEU A 36 -12.35 -5.02 27.77
N ALA A 37 -12.02 -6.30 27.60
CA ALA A 37 -12.91 -7.37 27.16
C ALA A 37 -12.34 -8.74 27.58
N GLY A 38 -13.07 -9.81 27.26
CA GLY A 38 -12.59 -11.19 27.33
C GLY A 38 -12.70 -11.89 26.00
N LYS A 39 -11.82 -12.85 25.73
CA LYS A 39 -11.93 -13.76 24.59
C LYS A 39 -12.26 -15.16 25.13
N VAL A 40 -13.56 -15.49 25.11
CA VAL A 40 -14.11 -16.76 25.63
C VAL A 40 -14.21 -17.75 24.46
N ASP A 41 -13.47 -18.85 24.53
CA ASP A 41 -13.41 -19.87 23.47
C ASP A 41 -13.22 -19.29 22.06
N GLY A 42 -12.35 -18.26 21.96
CA GLY A 42 -12.06 -17.55 20.71
C GLY A 42 -13.02 -16.40 20.35
N ARG A 43 -14.15 -16.25 21.05
CA ARG A 43 -15.12 -15.18 20.82
C ARG A 43 -14.84 -13.99 21.75
N LEU A 44 -14.76 -12.80 21.18
CA LEU A 44 -14.62 -11.54 21.93
C LEU A 44 -15.96 -11.15 22.57
N VAL A 45 -15.94 -10.83 23.87
CA VAL A 45 -17.12 -10.50 24.69
C VAL A 45 -16.82 -9.36 25.67
N ASP A 46 -17.87 -8.68 26.12
CA ASP A 46 -17.77 -7.62 27.15
C ASP A 46 -17.20 -8.15 28.48
N THR A 47 -16.63 -7.28 29.29
CA THR A 47 -16.18 -7.64 30.64
C THR A 47 -17.32 -8.11 31.55
N SER A 48 -18.55 -7.70 31.26
CA SER A 48 -19.77 -8.10 31.98
C SER A 48 -20.34 -9.46 31.52
N PHE A 49 -19.77 -10.04 30.44
CA PHE A 49 -20.24 -11.35 29.95
C PHE A 49 -20.09 -12.42 31.01
N ARG A 50 -21.16 -13.18 31.22
CA ARG A 50 -21.23 -14.22 32.23
C ARG A 50 -20.90 -15.59 31.66
N ILE A 51 -19.89 -16.23 32.22
CA ILE A 51 -19.41 -17.57 31.84
C ILE A 51 -20.08 -18.58 32.76
N GLU A 52 -20.91 -19.43 32.20
CA GLU A 52 -21.74 -20.39 32.93
C GLU A 52 -21.16 -21.81 32.96
N GLN A 53 -20.27 -22.11 32.01
CA GLN A 53 -19.66 -23.42 31.80
C GLN A 53 -18.14 -23.29 31.74
N ASP A 54 -17.45 -24.43 31.72
CA ASP A 54 -16.00 -24.50 31.52
C ASP A 54 -15.64 -23.83 30.20
N ALA A 55 -14.64 -22.95 30.22
CA ALA A 55 -14.23 -22.18 29.06
C ALA A 55 -12.75 -21.77 29.10
N ASN A 56 -12.17 -21.55 27.93
CA ASN A 56 -10.89 -20.87 27.80
C ASN A 56 -11.12 -19.36 27.77
N LEU A 57 -10.37 -18.63 28.56
CA LEU A 57 -10.52 -17.16 28.65
C LEU A 57 -9.16 -16.46 28.54
N ALA A 58 -9.04 -15.56 27.58
CA ALA A 58 -7.98 -14.56 27.57
C ALA A 58 -8.57 -13.18 27.96
N ILE A 59 -7.95 -12.49 28.90
CA ILE A 59 -8.31 -11.10 29.24
C ILE A 59 -7.64 -10.18 28.23
N ILE A 60 -8.43 -9.34 27.55
CA ILE A 60 -7.98 -8.42 26.54
C ILE A 60 -7.73 -7.03 27.14
N THR A 61 -6.59 -6.46 26.82
CA THR A 61 -6.13 -5.15 27.35
C THR A 61 -5.78 -4.19 26.19
N ASP A 62 -5.40 -2.96 26.51
CA ASP A 62 -4.95 -1.96 25.53
C ASP A 62 -3.62 -2.27 24.83
N LYS A 63 -2.95 -3.35 25.22
CA LYS A 63 -1.72 -3.87 24.60
C LYS A 63 -1.99 -4.90 23.50
N ASP A 64 -3.19 -5.45 23.48
CA ASP A 64 -3.62 -6.46 22.54
C ASP A 64 -4.20 -5.81 21.28
N VAL A 65 -4.01 -6.42 20.10
CA VAL A 65 -4.59 -5.94 18.84
C VAL A 65 -6.11 -5.81 18.95
N ASP A 66 -6.77 -6.87 19.45
CA ASP A 66 -8.22 -6.88 19.69
C ASP A 66 -8.65 -5.74 20.65
N GLY A 67 -7.79 -5.39 21.62
CA GLY A 67 -8.05 -4.31 22.59
C GLY A 67 -7.98 -2.93 21.97
N VAL A 68 -7.03 -2.68 21.08
CA VAL A 68 -6.93 -1.40 20.35
C VAL A 68 -8.12 -1.25 19.39
N GLU A 69 -8.52 -2.32 18.71
CA GLU A 69 -9.70 -2.34 17.84
C GLU A 69 -10.98 -2.04 18.64
N LEU A 70 -11.11 -2.61 19.82
CA LEU A 70 -12.22 -2.37 20.74
C LEU A 70 -12.28 -0.91 21.22
N ILE A 71 -11.11 -0.30 21.51
CA ILE A 71 -11.02 1.13 21.85
C ILE A 71 -11.49 1.99 20.67
N ARG A 72 -11.10 1.66 19.43
CA ARG A 72 -11.56 2.36 18.22
C ARG A 72 -13.06 2.26 18.04
N HIS A 73 -13.62 1.06 18.21
CA HIS A 73 -15.05 0.82 18.13
C HIS A 73 -15.80 1.66 19.18
N SER A 74 -15.37 1.62 20.43
CA SER A 74 -15.99 2.39 21.50
C SER A 74 -15.80 3.91 21.34
N ALA A 75 -14.67 4.34 20.75
CA ALA A 75 -14.45 5.75 20.42
C ALA A 75 -15.40 6.26 19.34
N SER A 76 -15.87 5.41 18.41
CA SER A 76 -16.89 5.80 17.43
C SER A 76 -18.23 6.10 18.11
N HIS A 77 -18.62 5.31 19.12
CA HIS A 77 -19.82 5.55 19.93
C HIS A 77 -19.67 6.80 20.82
N LEU A 78 -18.50 6.98 21.44
CA LEU A 78 -18.20 8.19 22.21
C LEU A 78 -18.31 9.46 21.35
N MET A 79 -17.88 9.39 20.07
CA MET A 79 -18.05 10.47 19.11
C MET A 79 -19.54 10.71 18.81
N ALA A 80 -20.32 9.66 18.55
CA ALA A 80 -21.75 9.77 18.31
C ALA A 80 -22.47 10.39 19.52
N TYR A 81 -22.10 9.99 20.73
CA TYR A 81 -22.61 10.58 21.97
C TYR A 81 -22.28 12.09 22.05
N ALA A 82 -21.04 12.48 21.79
CA ALA A 82 -20.63 13.89 21.77
C ALA A 82 -21.41 14.70 20.72
N VAL A 83 -21.61 14.14 19.51
CA VAL A 83 -22.40 14.76 18.46
C VAL A 83 -23.85 14.95 18.90
N LYS A 84 -24.49 13.94 19.48
CA LYS A 84 -25.88 14.06 19.97
C LYS A 84 -26.05 15.12 21.06
N GLN A 85 -25.05 15.30 21.93
CA GLN A 85 -25.10 16.35 22.96
C GLN A 85 -24.91 17.76 22.41
N LEU A 86 -24.10 17.93 21.38
CA LEU A 86 -23.86 19.23 20.75
C LEU A 86 -24.88 19.56 19.66
N PHE A 87 -25.35 18.55 18.95
CA PHE A 87 -26.26 18.65 17.81
C PHE A 87 -27.41 17.65 17.96
N PRO A 88 -28.38 17.90 18.88
CA PRO A 88 -29.44 16.92 19.19
C PRO A 88 -30.29 16.49 17.98
N GLU A 89 -30.41 17.34 16.97
CA GLU A 89 -31.16 17.04 15.74
C GLU A 89 -30.37 16.15 14.74
N ALA A 90 -29.05 15.98 14.93
CA ALA A 90 -28.26 15.09 14.08
C ALA A 90 -28.68 13.62 14.31
N GLN A 91 -28.94 12.88 13.23
CA GLN A 91 -29.27 11.46 13.32
C GLN A 91 -27.99 10.63 13.16
N VAL A 92 -27.88 9.60 13.99
CA VAL A 92 -26.75 8.67 13.95
C VAL A 92 -27.07 7.48 13.06
N THR A 93 -26.11 7.03 12.25
CA THR A 93 -26.33 5.90 11.33
C THR A 93 -25.46 4.71 11.68
N ILE A 94 -24.23 4.62 11.15
CA ILE A 94 -23.28 3.53 11.40
C ILE A 94 -21.88 4.08 11.71
N GLY A 95 -21.15 3.37 12.57
CA GLY A 95 -19.81 3.75 13.03
C GLY A 95 -18.84 2.58 13.06
N PRO A 96 -18.41 2.01 11.92
CA PRO A 96 -17.49 0.87 11.89
C PRO A 96 -16.05 1.29 12.20
N VAL A 97 -15.27 0.30 12.65
CA VAL A 97 -13.82 0.37 12.76
C VAL A 97 -13.19 0.20 11.38
N ILE A 98 -12.09 0.87 11.16
CA ILE A 98 -11.19 0.72 10.01
C ILE A 98 -9.77 0.44 10.53
N GLU A 99 -8.84 0.07 9.65
CA GLU A 99 -7.51 -0.46 9.99
C GLU A 99 -6.76 0.33 11.09
N GLU A 100 -6.71 1.66 11.00
CA GLU A 100 -6.03 2.52 12.00
C GLU A 100 -6.95 3.57 12.64
N GLY A 101 -8.27 3.33 12.61
CA GLY A 101 -9.22 4.30 13.12
C GLY A 101 -10.66 3.82 13.09
N PHE A 102 -11.55 4.76 12.97
CA PHE A 102 -12.99 4.56 12.89
C PHE A 102 -13.62 5.72 12.11
N TYR A 103 -14.86 5.55 11.72
CA TYR A 103 -15.69 6.67 11.29
C TYR A 103 -17.10 6.53 11.85
N TYR A 104 -17.87 7.59 11.77
CA TYR A 104 -19.31 7.56 12.02
C TYR A 104 -20.02 8.46 11.00
N ASP A 105 -21.16 7.98 10.49
CA ASP A 105 -21.97 8.69 9.52
C ASP A 105 -23.17 9.37 10.21
N PHE A 106 -23.38 10.64 9.86
CA PHE A 106 -24.44 11.47 10.44
C PHE A 106 -25.29 12.09 9.34
N SER A 107 -26.63 12.09 9.51
CA SER A 107 -27.53 12.97 8.76
C SER A 107 -27.77 14.22 9.60
N TYR A 108 -27.50 15.40 9.02
CA TYR A 108 -27.72 16.67 9.70
C TYR A 108 -28.03 17.79 8.69
N LYS A 109 -28.85 18.76 9.07
CA LYS A 109 -29.38 19.85 8.23
C LYS A 109 -28.34 20.76 7.58
N ARG A 110 -27.10 20.80 8.08
CA ARG A 110 -25.99 21.55 7.53
C ARG A 110 -24.70 20.72 7.59
N PRO A 111 -23.70 21.01 6.72
CA PRO A 111 -22.38 20.41 6.84
C PRO A 111 -21.71 20.73 8.19
N PHE A 112 -21.01 19.75 8.76
CA PHE A 112 -20.09 20.01 9.86
C PHE A 112 -18.88 20.79 9.36
N THR A 113 -18.35 21.64 10.22
CA THR A 113 -17.16 22.46 9.98
C THR A 113 -15.96 21.93 10.78
N LEU A 114 -14.77 22.48 10.52
CA LEU A 114 -13.58 22.16 11.34
C LEU A 114 -13.76 22.62 12.80
N ASP A 115 -14.48 23.72 13.03
CA ASP A 115 -14.81 24.20 14.39
C ASP A 115 -15.77 23.23 15.10
N ASP A 116 -16.74 22.66 14.37
CA ASP A 116 -17.60 21.61 14.91
C ASP A 116 -16.79 20.37 15.31
N MET A 117 -15.83 19.95 14.47
CA MET A 117 -14.93 18.83 14.80
C MET A 117 -14.14 19.10 16.09
N ALA A 118 -13.59 20.31 16.24
CA ALA A 118 -12.86 20.69 17.44
C ALA A 118 -13.77 20.66 18.69
N ALA A 119 -15.02 21.11 18.55
CA ALA A 119 -16.02 21.07 19.64
C ALA A 119 -16.41 19.63 19.99
N ILE A 120 -16.62 18.76 18.97
CA ILE A 120 -16.93 17.34 19.17
C ILE A 120 -15.76 16.65 19.89
N GLU A 121 -14.52 16.81 19.41
CA GLU A 121 -13.33 16.21 20.02
C GLU A 121 -13.15 16.65 21.49
N LYS A 122 -13.36 17.93 21.78
CA LYS A 122 -13.34 18.45 23.15
C LYS A 122 -14.41 17.78 24.01
N ARG A 123 -15.64 17.65 23.47
CA ARG A 123 -16.75 17.01 24.18
C ARG A 123 -16.51 15.53 24.44
N MET A 124 -15.95 14.80 23.48
CA MET A 124 -15.48 13.42 23.68
C MET A 124 -14.51 13.33 24.87
N GLY A 125 -13.54 14.25 24.95
CA GLY A 125 -12.59 14.31 26.06
C GLY A 125 -13.27 14.58 27.43
N GLU A 126 -14.33 15.38 27.47
CA GLU A 126 -15.11 15.61 28.66
C GLU A 126 -15.89 14.35 29.10
N LEU A 127 -16.51 13.66 28.13
CA LEU A 127 -17.25 12.42 28.37
C LEU A 127 -16.31 11.26 28.80
N ALA A 128 -15.15 11.14 28.18
CA ALA A 128 -14.13 10.16 28.58
C ALA A 128 -13.69 10.38 30.05
N ARG A 129 -13.45 11.63 30.46
CA ARG A 129 -13.07 11.95 31.86
C ARG A 129 -14.16 11.66 32.89
N LYS A 130 -15.44 11.62 32.49
CA LYS A 130 -16.54 11.25 33.36
C LYS A 130 -16.57 9.77 33.72
N ASP A 131 -15.84 8.94 33.00
CA ASP A 131 -15.73 7.48 33.19
C ASP A 131 -17.12 6.80 33.29
N ILE A 132 -17.99 7.12 32.32
CA ILE A 132 -19.37 6.64 32.27
C ILE A 132 -19.37 5.15 31.96
N PRO A 133 -20.06 4.30 32.75
CA PRO A 133 -20.20 2.89 32.47
C PRO A 133 -20.88 2.63 31.12
N VAL A 134 -20.37 1.63 30.38
CA VAL A 134 -20.98 1.14 29.15
C VAL A 134 -21.71 -0.16 29.46
N THR A 135 -23.00 -0.19 29.21
CA THR A 135 -23.86 -1.34 29.50
C THR A 135 -24.54 -1.87 28.28
N ARG A 136 -24.59 -3.20 28.15
CA ARG A 136 -25.27 -3.91 27.07
C ARG A 136 -26.70 -4.24 27.48
N GLU A 137 -27.64 -3.93 26.60
CA GLU A 137 -29.06 -4.24 26.76
C GLU A 137 -29.53 -5.07 25.52
N GLU A 138 -30.48 -5.94 25.72
CA GLU A 138 -31.12 -6.69 24.64
C GLU A 138 -32.60 -6.34 24.60
N LEU A 139 -33.10 -6.04 23.41
CA LEU A 139 -34.50 -5.77 23.16
C LEU A 139 -35.07 -6.69 22.11
N ASP A 140 -36.39 -6.91 22.20
CA ASP A 140 -37.14 -7.45 21.07
C ASP A 140 -37.07 -6.50 19.87
N ARG A 141 -37.09 -7.07 18.66
CA ARG A 141 -36.94 -6.31 17.42
C ARG A 141 -37.94 -5.17 17.29
N ASP A 142 -39.23 -5.47 17.52
CA ASP A 142 -40.29 -4.48 17.35
C ASP A 142 -40.20 -3.40 18.42
N ALA A 143 -39.88 -3.79 19.66
CA ALA A 143 -39.62 -2.86 20.74
C ALA A 143 -38.42 -1.96 20.44
N ALA A 144 -37.34 -2.48 19.86
CA ALA A 144 -36.18 -1.70 19.47
C ALA A 144 -36.50 -0.70 18.34
N ILE A 145 -37.28 -1.11 17.33
CA ILE A 145 -37.74 -0.21 16.26
C ILE A 145 -38.56 0.95 16.82
N GLU A 146 -39.55 0.64 17.66
CA GLU A 146 -40.40 1.68 18.28
C GLU A 146 -39.59 2.60 19.22
N PHE A 147 -38.65 2.04 19.96
CA PHE A 147 -37.75 2.83 20.78
C PHE A 147 -36.96 3.85 19.96
N PHE A 148 -36.26 3.43 18.89
CA PHE A 148 -35.48 4.35 18.07
C PHE A 148 -36.34 5.38 17.31
N LYS A 149 -37.54 5.01 16.89
CA LYS A 149 -38.52 5.97 16.33
C LYS A 149 -38.92 7.02 17.38
N SER A 150 -39.17 6.60 18.62
CA SER A 150 -39.59 7.49 19.69
C SER A 150 -38.56 8.56 20.06
N ILE A 151 -37.28 8.27 19.89
CA ILE A 151 -36.18 9.22 20.14
C ILE A 151 -35.71 9.94 18.85
N GLY A 152 -36.41 9.73 17.71
CA GLY A 152 -36.14 10.40 16.44
C GLY A 152 -35.00 9.81 15.61
N GLU A 153 -34.48 8.62 15.97
CA GLU A 153 -33.39 7.95 15.25
C GLU A 153 -33.90 7.02 14.15
N HIS A 154 -34.39 7.62 13.06
CA HIS A 154 -35.07 6.89 11.98
C HIS A 154 -34.15 5.92 11.25
N TYR A 155 -32.86 6.27 11.04
CA TYR A 155 -31.88 5.39 10.40
C TYR A 155 -31.63 4.11 11.20
N LYS A 156 -31.59 4.21 12.54
CA LYS A 156 -31.46 3.02 13.41
C LYS A 156 -32.69 2.12 13.30
N ALA A 157 -33.88 2.68 13.29
CA ALA A 157 -35.11 1.91 13.08
C ALA A 157 -35.11 1.22 11.71
N GLU A 158 -34.64 1.88 10.65
CA GLU A 158 -34.50 1.29 9.30
C GLU A 158 -33.47 0.16 9.28
N ILE A 159 -32.30 0.33 9.92
CA ILE A 159 -31.28 -0.72 10.02
C ILE A 159 -31.83 -1.95 10.72
N ILE A 160 -32.51 -1.78 11.88
CA ILE A 160 -33.11 -2.89 12.62
C ILE A 160 -34.15 -3.63 11.76
N SER A 161 -34.95 -2.89 11.01
CA SER A 161 -35.95 -3.48 10.09
C SER A 161 -35.33 -4.37 9.02
N SER A 162 -34.10 -4.15 8.63
CA SER A 162 -33.35 -4.95 7.65
C SER A 162 -32.62 -6.16 8.25
N ILE A 163 -32.54 -6.29 9.58
CA ILE A 163 -31.92 -7.43 10.25
C ILE A 163 -32.86 -8.66 10.12
N PRO A 164 -32.35 -9.84 9.74
CA PRO A 164 -33.17 -11.04 9.63
C PRO A 164 -33.94 -11.39 10.92
N ALA A 165 -35.13 -11.94 10.78
CA ALA A 165 -35.93 -12.37 11.92
C ALA A 165 -35.20 -13.46 12.74
N GLY A 166 -35.35 -13.39 14.09
CA GLY A 166 -34.73 -14.35 15.00
C GLY A 166 -33.31 -13.98 15.45
N GLN A 167 -32.73 -12.87 14.95
CA GLN A 167 -31.50 -12.33 15.51
C GLN A 167 -31.80 -11.43 16.71
N THR A 168 -30.99 -11.57 17.79
CA THR A 168 -31.05 -10.72 18.97
C THR A 168 -30.62 -9.29 18.63
N ILE A 169 -31.40 -8.30 19.04
CA ILE A 169 -31.05 -6.88 18.90
C ILE A 169 -30.36 -6.44 20.20
N SER A 170 -29.08 -6.13 20.11
CA SER A 170 -28.31 -5.60 21.23
C SER A 170 -28.08 -4.10 21.08
N LEU A 171 -28.18 -3.41 22.20
CA LEU A 171 -27.98 -1.99 22.34
C LEU A 171 -26.88 -1.75 23.38
N TYR A 172 -26.16 -0.65 23.23
CA TYR A 172 -25.18 -0.22 24.20
C TYR A 172 -25.53 1.18 24.70
N ARG A 173 -25.55 1.31 26.03
CA ARG A 173 -25.89 2.55 26.73
C ARG A 173 -24.65 3.16 27.36
N GLU A 174 -24.46 4.45 27.14
CA GLU A 174 -23.42 5.30 27.74
C GLU A 174 -24.09 6.54 28.35
N GLY A 175 -24.49 6.45 29.61
CA GLY A 175 -25.29 7.52 30.25
C GLY A 175 -26.66 7.67 29.60
N ASP A 176 -26.93 8.85 29.03
CA ASP A 176 -28.17 9.18 28.32
C ASP A 176 -28.15 8.84 26.83
N PHE A 177 -26.99 8.45 26.29
CA PHE A 177 -26.85 7.98 24.92
C PHE A 177 -27.04 6.46 24.82
N ILE A 178 -27.77 6.01 23.81
CA ILE A 178 -27.95 4.60 23.49
C ILE A 178 -27.81 4.38 22.00
N ASP A 179 -27.08 3.33 21.62
CA ASP A 179 -26.84 2.99 20.22
C ASP A 179 -27.09 1.51 19.92
N LEU A 180 -27.50 1.24 18.67
CA LEU A 180 -27.60 -0.11 18.12
C LEU A 180 -26.21 -0.65 17.81
N CYS A 181 -25.79 -1.71 18.48
CA CYS A 181 -24.49 -2.33 18.23
C CYS A 181 -24.46 -3.80 18.64
N ARG A 182 -23.64 -4.57 17.92
CA ARG A 182 -23.37 -5.98 18.27
C ARG A 182 -22.34 -6.11 19.41
N GLY A 183 -21.54 -5.07 19.63
CA GLY A 183 -20.43 -5.09 20.59
C GLY A 183 -19.27 -6.02 20.19
N PRO A 184 -18.37 -6.34 21.14
CA PRO A 184 -18.33 -5.77 22.48
C PRO A 184 -17.83 -4.32 22.51
N HIS A 185 -17.89 -3.70 23.71
CA HIS A 185 -17.37 -2.37 24.01
C HIS A 185 -16.48 -2.37 25.25
N VAL A 186 -15.68 -1.32 25.41
CA VAL A 186 -14.94 -1.07 26.66
C VAL A 186 -15.91 -0.89 27.83
N PRO A 187 -15.50 -1.26 29.07
CA PRO A 187 -16.41 -1.23 30.22
C PRO A 187 -16.84 0.17 30.65
N SER A 188 -16.10 1.21 30.28
CA SER A 188 -16.46 2.60 30.55
C SER A 188 -15.77 3.56 29.58
N THR A 189 -16.33 4.76 29.41
CA THR A 189 -15.75 5.80 28.54
C THR A 189 -14.35 6.23 28.97
N GLY A 190 -14.00 6.07 30.27
CA GLY A 190 -12.67 6.36 30.81
C GLY A 190 -11.53 5.46 30.27
N LYS A 191 -11.88 4.36 29.60
CA LYS A 191 -10.90 3.52 28.90
C LYS A 191 -10.44 4.11 27.58
N ILE A 192 -11.16 5.07 27.01
CA ILE A 192 -10.84 5.75 25.75
C ILE A 192 -10.00 6.99 26.08
N LYS A 193 -8.68 6.80 26.18
CA LYS A 193 -7.75 7.82 26.71
C LYS A 193 -7.07 8.67 25.63
N ALA A 194 -6.89 8.11 24.45
CA ALA A 194 -6.10 8.71 23.38
C ALA A 194 -6.84 8.59 22.05
N PHE A 195 -7.37 9.69 21.53
CA PHE A 195 -8.10 9.75 20.26
C PHE A 195 -7.89 11.10 19.59
N LYS A 196 -8.16 11.14 18.29
CA LYS A 196 -8.12 12.34 17.46
C LYS A 196 -9.17 12.25 16.36
N LEU A 197 -9.93 13.32 16.12
CA LEU A 197 -10.75 13.45 14.92
C LEU A 197 -9.89 13.92 13.77
N MET A 198 -10.02 13.26 12.61
CA MET A 198 -9.06 13.40 11.52
C MET A 198 -9.58 14.24 10.35
N LYS A 199 -10.75 13.89 9.81
CA LYS A 199 -11.30 14.55 8.62
C LYS A 199 -12.81 14.38 8.49
N LEU A 200 -13.41 15.25 7.67
CA LEU A 200 -14.78 15.16 7.21
C LEU A 200 -14.82 14.68 5.75
N ALA A 201 -15.84 13.89 5.42
CA ALA A 201 -16.14 13.47 4.05
C ALA A 201 -17.65 13.32 3.86
N GLY A 202 -18.11 13.32 2.63
CA GLY A 202 -19.46 12.88 2.26
C GLY A 202 -19.50 11.38 2.01
N ALA A 203 -20.61 10.73 2.35
CA ALA A 203 -20.87 9.34 2.02
C ALA A 203 -22.37 9.14 1.73
N TYR A 204 -22.71 8.49 0.63
CA TYR A 204 -24.11 8.19 0.34
C TYR A 204 -24.61 7.05 1.25
N TRP A 205 -25.82 7.23 1.79
CA TRP A 205 -26.47 6.20 2.59
C TRP A 205 -26.50 4.85 1.83
N ARG A 206 -26.03 3.78 2.49
CA ARG A 206 -25.87 2.43 1.89
C ARG A 206 -25.02 2.38 0.62
N GLY A 207 -24.17 3.38 0.37
CA GLY A 207 -23.30 3.43 -0.81
C GLY A 207 -24.00 3.71 -2.13
N ASP A 208 -25.28 4.05 -2.13
CA ASP A 208 -26.07 4.35 -3.33
C ASP A 208 -26.17 5.86 -3.53
N SER A 209 -25.62 6.37 -4.63
CA SER A 209 -25.62 7.81 -4.97
C SER A 209 -27.02 8.43 -5.15
N ARG A 210 -28.07 7.63 -5.20
CA ARG A 210 -29.47 8.09 -5.24
C ARG A 210 -30.03 8.40 -3.85
N ASN A 211 -29.38 7.92 -2.79
CA ASN A 211 -29.75 8.16 -1.41
C ASN A 211 -29.15 9.46 -0.88
N GLU A 212 -29.57 9.85 0.33
CA GLU A 212 -29.05 11.03 1.01
C GLU A 212 -27.54 10.95 1.21
N MET A 213 -26.87 12.09 0.98
CA MET A 213 -25.45 12.23 1.30
C MET A 213 -25.30 12.56 2.79
N LEU A 214 -24.76 11.60 3.52
CA LEU A 214 -24.41 11.71 4.94
C LEU A 214 -23.06 12.39 5.13
N GLN A 215 -22.84 12.87 6.34
CA GLN A 215 -21.57 13.44 6.75
C GLN A 215 -20.77 12.40 7.51
N ARG A 216 -19.64 12.01 6.98
CA ARG A 216 -18.73 11.05 7.58
C ARG A 216 -17.64 11.76 8.33
N VAL A 217 -17.56 11.51 9.63
CA VAL A 217 -16.49 12.00 10.51
C VAL A 217 -15.52 10.86 10.78
N TYR A 218 -14.26 11.03 10.36
CA TYR A 218 -13.19 10.07 10.64
C TYR A 218 -12.45 10.42 11.92
N GLY A 219 -12.11 9.39 12.69
CA GLY A 219 -11.28 9.49 13.88
C GLY A 219 -10.32 8.33 14.01
N THR A 220 -9.39 8.46 14.94
CA THR A 220 -8.47 7.38 15.36
C THR A 220 -8.44 7.31 16.88
N ALA A 221 -8.21 6.12 17.44
CA ALA A 221 -8.03 5.92 18.86
C ALA A 221 -7.00 4.82 19.14
N TRP A 222 -6.27 4.99 20.25
CA TRP A 222 -5.10 4.20 20.61
C TRP A 222 -5.11 3.89 22.12
N GLY A 223 -4.39 2.85 22.54
CA GLY A 223 -4.31 2.43 23.93
C GLY A 223 -3.74 3.49 24.86
N ASN A 224 -2.82 4.33 24.36
CA ASN A 224 -2.17 5.40 25.10
C ASN A 224 -1.85 6.61 24.21
N LYS A 225 -1.39 7.70 24.83
CA LYS A 225 -1.07 8.96 24.12
C LYS A 225 0.21 8.87 23.30
N GLU A 226 1.15 8.04 23.71
CA GLU A 226 2.43 7.81 23.06
C GLU A 226 2.19 7.16 21.69
N ASP A 227 1.35 6.13 21.62
CA ASP A 227 0.99 5.45 20.36
C ASP A 227 0.21 6.38 19.42
N LEU A 228 -0.72 7.18 19.97
CA LEU A 228 -1.41 8.20 19.18
C LEU A 228 -0.43 9.24 18.63
N ALA A 229 0.51 9.72 19.43
CA ALA A 229 1.51 10.70 19.00
C ALA A 229 2.42 10.11 17.91
N ALA A 230 2.86 8.84 18.06
CA ALA A 230 3.64 8.13 17.05
C ALA A 230 2.86 7.97 15.73
N TYR A 231 1.57 7.64 15.80
CA TYR A 231 0.71 7.56 14.63
C TYR A 231 0.56 8.91 13.91
N LEU A 232 0.27 9.98 14.64
CA LEU A 232 0.14 11.32 14.06
C LEU A 232 1.45 11.81 13.45
N HIS A 233 2.58 11.54 14.11
CA HIS A 233 3.90 11.85 13.56
C HIS A 233 4.17 11.07 12.26
N ARG A 234 3.82 9.77 12.20
CA ARG A 234 3.92 8.97 10.98
C ARG A 234 3.10 9.53 9.83
N LEU A 235 1.88 10.01 10.10
CA LEU A 235 1.03 10.65 9.09
C LEU A 235 1.63 11.98 8.60
N GLU A 236 2.15 12.81 9.50
CA GLU A 236 2.82 14.07 9.15
C GLU A 236 4.07 13.81 8.30
N GLU A 237 4.87 12.83 8.65
CA GLU A 237 6.03 12.42 7.85
C GLU A 237 5.61 11.86 6.49
N ALA A 238 4.52 11.09 6.42
CA ALA A 238 3.99 10.60 5.15
C ALA A 238 3.54 11.75 4.24
N GLU A 239 2.89 12.77 4.78
CA GLU A 239 2.48 13.96 4.02
C GLU A 239 3.69 14.78 3.53
N LYS A 240 4.72 14.93 4.35
CA LYS A 240 5.97 15.59 3.96
C LYS A 240 6.68 14.87 2.81
N ARG A 241 6.53 13.54 2.73
CA ARG A 241 7.16 12.67 1.72
C ARG A 241 6.28 12.41 0.52
N ASP A 242 5.03 12.89 0.49
CA ASP A 242 4.09 12.66 -0.61
C ASP A 242 4.76 12.94 -1.97
N HIS A 243 4.80 11.92 -2.83
CA HIS A 243 5.46 11.98 -4.15
C HIS A 243 4.90 13.07 -5.06
N ARG A 244 3.63 13.46 -4.90
CA ARG A 244 3.00 14.54 -5.69
C ARG A 244 3.58 15.89 -5.30
N ARG A 245 3.79 16.11 -4.00
CA ARG A 245 4.40 17.32 -3.45
C ARG A 245 5.90 17.39 -3.80
N LEU A 246 6.64 16.32 -3.52
CA LEU A 246 8.07 16.25 -3.81
C LEU A 246 8.33 16.25 -5.32
N GLY A 247 7.50 15.56 -6.12
CA GLY A 247 7.59 15.55 -7.58
C GLY A 247 7.47 16.94 -8.18
N LYS A 248 6.54 17.76 -7.66
CA LYS A 248 6.42 19.18 -8.05
C LYS A 248 7.62 20.00 -7.57
N GLN A 249 8.06 19.84 -6.32
CA GLN A 249 9.19 20.57 -5.75
C GLN A 249 10.51 20.29 -6.47
N LEU A 250 10.73 19.05 -6.88
CA LEU A 250 11.95 18.59 -7.56
C LEU A 250 11.85 18.64 -9.09
N ASP A 251 10.74 19.13 -9.61
CA ASP A 251 10.44 19.24 -11.04
C ASP A 251 10.58 17.89 -11.79
N LEU A 252 9.90 16.84 -11.25
CA LEU A 252 10.01 15.48 -11.78
C LEU A 252 8.90 15.17 -12.80
N PHE A 253 7.67 15.55 -12.50
CA PHE A 253 6.49 15.23 -13.31
C PHE A 253 5.28 16.10 -12.95
N HIS A 254 4.25 16.06 -13.83
CA HIS A 254 2.91 16.55 -13.51
C HIS A 254 1.81 15.68 -14.10
N LEU A 255 0.59 15.89 -13.64
CA LEU A 255 -0.65 15.30 -14.14
C LEU A 255 -1.61 16.45 -14.50
N GLN A 256 -2.41 16.29 -15.56
CA GLN A 256 -3.37 17.31 -16.00
C GLN A 256 -4.67 16.70 -16.55
N GLU A 257 -5.69 17.53 -16.73
CA GLU A 257 -7.04 17.07 -17.05
C GLU A 257 -7.18 16.46 -18.46
N GLU A 258 -6.38 16.91 -19.42
CA GLU A 258 -6.40 16.38 -20.78
C GLU A 258 -5.92 14.95 -20.90
N SER A 259 -5.22 14.45 -19.86
CA SER A 259 -4.69 13.09 -19.81
C SER A 259 -4.80 12.50 -18.39
N PRO A 260 -6.04 12.26 -17.90
CA PRO A 260 -6.26 11.88 -16.52
C PRO A 260 -5.66 10.50 -16.21
N GLY A 261 -4.78 10.46 -15.21
CA GLY A 261 -4.07 9.24 -14.83
C GLY A 261 -2.92 8.85 -15.76
N MET A 262 -2.43 9.78 -16.58
CA MET A 262 -1.26 9.60 -17.44
C MET A 262 -0.22 10.68 -17.12
N VAL A 263 1.04 10.31 -17.03
CA VAL A 263 2.10 11.14 -16.45
C VAL A 263 2.86 11.91 -17.51
N PHE A 264 3.05 13.23 -17.29
CA PHE A 264 3.99 14.04 -18.04
C PHE A 264 5.31 14.12 -17.28
N TRP A 265 6.34 13.47 -17.80
CA TRP A 265 7.67 13.43 -17.20
C TRP A 265 8.49 14.65 -17.60
N HIS A 266 9.02 15.38 -16.60
CA HIS A 266 9.94 16.49 -16.81
C HIS A 266 11.38 15.98 -16.98
N PRO A 267 12.33 16.82 -17.41
CA PRO A 267 13.70 16.37 -17.64
C PRO A 267 14.34 15.66 -16.46
N HIS A 268 14.15 16.14 -15.23
CA HIS A 268 14.68 15.50 -14.02
C HIS A 268 14.01 14.14 -13.74
N GLY A 269 12.69 14.06 -13.87
CA GLY A 269 11.97 12.79 -13.72
C GLY A 269 12.33 11.79 -14.80
N TRP A 270 12.55 12.27 -16.03
CA TRP A 270 12.95 11.41 -17.14
C TRP A 270 14.36 10.84 -16.96
N VAL A 271 15.30 11.60 -16.39
CA VAL A 271 16.62 11.09 -16.03
C VAL A 271 16.51 9.98 -14.98
N LEU A 272 15.70 10.17 -13.94
CA LEU A 272 15.44 9.13 -12.92
C LEU A 272 14.87 7.85 -13.58
N TRP A 273 13.87 8.01 -14.45
CA TRP A 273 13.30 6.92 -15.24
C TRP A 273 14.37 6.14 -16.01
N GLN A 274 15.17 6.87 -16.82
CA GLN A 274 16.20 6.24 -17.65
C GLN A 274 17.25 5.51 -16.81
N LYS A 275 17.59 5.99 -15.62
CA LYS A 275 18.55 5.31 -14.74
C LYS A 275 18.00 3.99 -14.22
N ILE A 276 16.75 3.96 -13.80
CA ILE A 276 16.09 2.72 -13.37
C ILE A 276 15.97 1.74 -14.52
N GLU A 277 15.56 2.22 -15.69
CA GLU A 277 15.43 1.41 -16.90
C GLU A 277 16.77 0.82 -17.35
N GLN A 278 17.87 1.61 -17.33
CA GLN A 278 19.22 1.14 -17.66
C GLN A 278 19.71 0.09 -16.65
N TYR A 279 19.46 0.31 -15.36
CA TYR A 279 19.77 -0.65 -14.30
C TYR A 279 19.06 -1.99 -14.54
N MET A 280 17.76 -1.95 -14.81
CA MET A 280 16.99 -3.17 -15.07
C MET A 280 17.40 -3.88 -16.35
N ARG A 281 17.79 -3.15 -17.42
CA ARG A 281 18.35 -3.76 -18.64
C ARG A 281 19.64 -4.52 -18.37
N GLN A 282 20.50 -4.00 -17.49
CA GLN A 282 21.69 -4.74 -17.09
C GLN A 282 21.31 -6.04 -16.38
N LYS A 283 20.33 -6.00 -15.46
CA LYS A 283 19.82 -7.21 -14.81
C LYS A 283 19.19 -8.19 -15.81
N PHE A 284 18.50 -7.71 -16.84
CA PHE A 284 17.99 -8.59 -17.91
C PHE A 284 19.12 -9.31 -18.62
N ILE A 285 20.20 -8.62 -18.96
CA ILE A 285 21.40 -9.22 -19.59
C ILE A 285 22.03 -10.25 -18.66
N ASP A 286 22.25 -9.89 -17.37
CA ASP A 286 22.92 -10.73 -16.39
C ASP A 286 22.16 -12.05 -16.13
N TYR A 287 20.81 -12.01 -16.23
CA TYR A 287 19.93 -13.18 -16.04
C TYR A 287 19.43 -13.81 -17.35
N GLY A 288 20.02 -13.46 -18.50
CA GLY A 288 19.76 -14.09 -19.77
C GLY A 288 18.38 -13.82 -20.38
N TYR A 289 17.76 -12.67 -20.07
CA TYR A 289 16.54 -12.25 -20.73
C TYR A 289 16.82 -11.60 -22.08
N GLN A 290 15.95 -11.88 -23.05
CA GLN A 290 15.93 -11.23 -24.34
C GLN A 290 14.90 -10.10 -24.31
N GLU A 291 15.35 -8.85 -24.51
CA GLU A 291 14.42 -7.70 -24.57
C GLU A 291 13.69 -7.71 -25.90
N VAL A 292 12.36 -7.62 -25.84
CA VAL A 292 11.47 -7.58 -27.01
C VAL A 292 10.58 -6.33 -26.95
N LYS A 293 9.86 -6.07 -28.06
CA LYS A 293 8.86 -4.98 -28.10
C LYS A 293 7.62 -5.43 -28.86
N THR A 294 6.46 -5.28 -28.24
CA THR A 294 5.16 -5.63 -28.81
C THR A 294 4.34 -4.38 -29.15
N PRO A 295 3.43 -4.47 -30.15
CA PRO A 295 2.55 -3.36 -30.52
C PRO A 295 1.67 -2.91 -29.35
N THR A 296 1.44 -1.60 -29.24
CA THR A 296 0.57 -1.03 -28.19
C THR A 296 -0.92 -1.23 -28.50
N VAL A 297 -1.28 -1.19 -29.77
CA VAL A 297 -2.67 -1.38 -30.23
C VAL A 297 -2.75 -2.68 -31.02
N MET A 298 -3.67 -3.56 -30.63
CA MET A 298 -3.86 -4.87 -31.26
C MET A 298 -5.34 -5.17 -31.47
N ASP A 299 -5.62 -5.97 -32.50
CA ASP A 299 -6.97 -6.34 -32.91
C ASP A 299 -7.71 -7.11 -31.80
N ARG A 300 -9.00 -6.87 -31.66
CA ARG A 300 -9.90 -7.50 -30.69
C ARG A 300 -9.80 -9.03 -30.69
N SER A 301 -9.62 -9.65 -31.85
CA SER A 301 -9.57 -11.12 -31.96
C SER A 301 -8.46 -11.76 -31.13
N LEU A 302 -7.33 -11.08 -30.92
CA LEU A 302 -6.26 -11.56 -30.04
C LEU A 302 -6.70 -11.57 -28.56
N TRP A 303 -7.45 -10.55 -28.18
CA TRP A 303 -7.95 -10.41 -26.80
C TRP A 303 -9.09 -11.39 -26.48
N GLU A 304 -9.91 -11.73 -27.48
CA GLU A 304 -10.93 -12.80 -27.39
C GLU A 304 -10.27 -14.17 -27.22
N LYS A 305 -9.31 -14.50 -28.08
CA LYS A 305 -8.57 -15.76 -28.00
C LYS A 305 -7.87 -15.95 -26.66
N SER A 306 -7.24 -14.92 -26.14
CA SER A 306 -6.54 -14.96 -24.86
C SER A 306 -7.48 -14.95 -23.65
N GLY A 307 -8.76 -14.64 -23.82
CA GLY A 307 -9.75 -14.53 -22.74
C GLY A 307 -9.77 -13.18 -22.02
N HIS A 308 -8.93 -12.25 -22.41
CA HIS A 308 -8.93 -10.92 -21.78
C HIS A 308 -10.19 -10.14 -22.10
N TRP A 309 -10.76 -10.31 -23.30
CA TRP A 309 -11.97 -9.62 -23.70
C TRP A 309 -13.17 -9.95 -22.80
N ASP A 310 -13.34 -11.21 -22.44
CA ASP A 310 -14.46 -11.67 -21.61
C ASP A 310 -14.29 -11.33 -20.12
N ASN A 311 -13.03 -11.31 -19.64
CA ASN A 311 -12.74 -11.16 -18.21
C ASN A 311 -12.24 -9.77 -17.80
N TYR A 312 -11.85 -8.92 -18.76
CA TYR A 312 -11.14 -7.67 -18.48
C TYR A 312 -11.58 -6.47 -19.32
N ARG A 313 -12.63 -6.61 -20.15
CA ARG A 313 -13.09 -5.59 -21.11
C ARG A 313 -13.35 -4.22 -20.49
N ASP A 314 -14.01 -4.18 -19.35
CA ASP A 314 -14.38 -2.91 -18.69
C ASP A 314 -13.18 -2.06 -18.30
N ASN A 315 -12.02 -2.70 -18.15
CA ASN A 315 -10.75 -2.05 -17.85
C ASN A 315 -9.89 -1.78 -19.09
N MET A 316 -10.39 -1.99 -20.31
CA MET A 316 -9.64 -1.79 -21.54
C MET A 316 -10.03 -0.48 -22.22
N PHE A 317 -9.05 0.24 -22.78
CA PHE A 317 -9.30 1.27 -23.77
C PHE A 317 -9.49 0.64 -25.14
N THR A 318 -10.62 0.87 -25.76
CA THR A 318 -10.94 0.36 -27.10
C THR A 318 -11.04 1.50 -28.13
N THR A 319 -10.72 1.20 -29.38
CA THR A 319 -10.86 2.11 -30.51
C THR A 319 -11.30 1.36 -31.76
N ALA A 320 -11.83 2.05 -32.72
CA ALA A 320 -12.26 1.46 -33.99
C ALA A 320 -11.63 2.21 -35.17
N SER A 321 -11.14 1.48 -36.15
CA SER A 321 -10.62 2.00 -37.42
C SER A 321 -10.85 0.98 -38.53
N GLU A 322 -11.15 1.45 -39.75
CA GLU A 322 -11.32 0.62 -40.93
C GLU A 322 -12.28 -0.58 -40.75
N ASN A 323 -13.38 -0.36 -40.03
CA ASN A 323 -14.38 -1.37 -39.65
C ASN A 323 -13.83 -2.51 -38.77
N ARG A 324 -12.74 -2.29 -38.05
CA ARG A 324 -12.17 -3.21 -37.06
C ARG A 324 -12.16 -2.57 -35.68
N GLU A 325 -12.32 -3.40 -34.65
CA GLU A 325 -12.20 -3.00 -33.26
C GLU A 325 -10.82 -3.41 -32.73
N TYR A 326 -10.18 -2.48 -32.02
CA TYR A 326 -8.86 -2.65 -31.45
C TYR A 326 -8.90 -2.35 -29.96
N ALA A 327 -7.94 -2.86 -29.22
CA ALA A 327 -7.68 -2.43 -27.86
C ALA A 327 -6.25 -1.92 -27.69
N VAL A 328 -6.09 -0.91 -26.86
CA VAL A 328 -4.80 -0.53 -26.32
C VAL A 328 -4.42 -1.59 -25.27
N LYS A 329 -3.28 -2.22 -25.40
CA LYS A 329 -2.91 -3.38 -24.57
C LYS A 329 -2.97 -3.07 -23.07
N PRO A 330 -3.76 -3.82 -22.27
CA PRO A 330 -3.73 -3.75 -20.82
C PRO A 330 -2.63 -4.60 -20.19
N MET A 331 -2.08 -5.54 -20.98
CA MET A 331 -1.04 -6.52 -20.60
C MET A 331 -0.19 -6.86 -21.82
N ASN A 332 1.03 -7.37 -21.60
CA ASN A 332 1.97 -7.72 -22.67
C ASN A 332 1.92 -9.21 -23.06
N CYS A 333 1.35 -10.06 -22.20
CA CYS A 333 1.41 -11.51 -22.33
C CYS A 333 0.92 -12.05 -23.69
N PRO A 334 -0.21 -11.64 -24.29
CA PRO A 334 -0.60 -12.16 -25.60
C PRO A 334 0.40 -11.79 -26.70
N GLY A 335 1.01 -10.60 -26.62
CA GLY A 335 2.04 -10.17 -27.57
C GLY A 335 3.31 -11.03 -27.52
N HIS A 336 3.78 -11.40 -26.33
CA HIS A 336 4.93 -12.28 -26.17
C HIS A 336 4.66 -13.69 -26.71
N VAL A 337 3.44 -14.21 -26.50
CA VAL A 337 3.05 -15.50 -27.11
C VAL A 337 3.08 -15.42 -28.66
N GLN A 338 2.69 -14.28 -29.27
CA GLN A 338 2.80 -14.13 -30.73
C GLN A 338 4.26 -14.16 -31.21
N ILE A 339 5.21 -13.59 -30.44
CA ILE A 339 6.64 -13.67 -30.72
C ILE A 339 7.12 -15.12 -30.57
N PHE A 340 6.70 -15.82 -29.52
CA PHE A 340 7.03 -17.25 -29.34
C PHE A 340 6.56 -18.08 -30.52
N ASN A 341 5.34 -17.85 -31.02
CA ASN A 341 4.71 -18.60 -32.12
C ASN A 341 5.28 -18.28 -33.51
N HIS A 342 6.09 -17.23 -33.64
CA HIS A 342 6.62 -16.82 -34.97
C HIS A 342 7.56 -17.86 -35.60
N GLY A 343 8.14 -18.75 -34.77
CA GLY A 343 9.04 -19.82 -35.27
C GLY A 343 8.81 -21.14 -34.55
N LEU A 344 9.24 -22.23 -35.17
CA LEU A 344 9.24 -23.55 -34.52
C LEU A 344 10.25 -23.52 -33.38
N ARG A 345 9.80 -23.89 -32.17
CA ARG A 345 10.63 -24.01 -30.98
C ARG A 345 10.89 -25.46 -30.64
N SER A 346 12.04 -25.73 -30.07
CA SER A 346 12.44 -27.04 -29.54
C SER A 346 12.61 -26.95 -28.05
N TYR A 347 12.51 -28.07 -27.34
CA TYR A 347 12.81 -28.13 -25.90
C TYR A 347 14.21 -27.56 -25.55
N ARG A 348 15.15 -27.59 -26.51
CA ARG A 348 16.50 -27.01 -26.33
C ARG A 348 16.54 -25.50 -26.33
N ASP A 349 15.48 -24.85 -26.81
CA ASP A 349 15.34 -23.39 -26.81
C ASP A 349 14.73 -22.90 -25.46
N LEU A 350 14.31 -23.82 -24.58
CA LEU A 350 13.69 -23.54 -23.30
C LEU A 350 14.70 -23.72 -22.15
N PRO A 351 14.65 -22.89 -21.10
CA PRO A 351 13.71 -21.80 -20.89
C PRO A 351 13.99 -20.60 -21.80
N LEU A 352 12.95 -20.02 -22.39
CA LEU A 352 13.04 -18.80 -23.17
C LEU A 352 12.50 -17.62 -22.35
N ARG A 353 13.38 -16.69 -22.00
CA ARG A 353 13.06 -15.54 -21.13
C ARG A 353 12.93 -14.29 -22.00
N MET A 354 11.71 -13.76 -22.19
CA MET A 354 11.44 -12.53 -22.92
C MET A 354 11.05 -11.42 -21.97
N ALA A 355 11.72 -10.27 -22.05
CA ALA A 355 11.42 -9.09 -21.22
C ALA A 355 11.01 -7.89 -22.09
N GLU A 356 10.14 -7.05 -21.57
CA GLU A 356 9.69 -5.82 -22.24
C GLU A 356 9.44 -4.70 -21.21
N PHE A 357 9.96 -3.51 -21.47
CA PHE A 357 9.38 -2.31 -20.88
C PHE A 357 8.10 -2.00 -21.64
N GLY A 358 7.02 -2.67 -21.21
CA GLY A 358 5.73 -2.68 -21.90
C GLY A 358 4.82 -1.56 -21.42
N SER A 359 4.52 -0.62 -22.33
CA SER A 359 3.54 0.43 -22.05
C SER A 359 2.13 -0.14 -22.11
N CYS A 360 1.47 -0.25 -20.98
CA CYS A 360 0.12 -0.77 -20.81
C CYS A 360 -0.86 0.33 -20.39
N HIS A 361 -2.13 0.14 -20.74
CA HIS A 361 -3.19 1.10 -20.40
C HIS A 361 -4.38 0.37 -19.78
N ARG A 362 -4.86 0.87 -18.64
CA ARG A 362 -6.05 0.33 -17.96
C ARG A 362 -7.02 1.46 -17.62
N ASN A 363 -8.28 1.29 -17.99
CA ASN A 363 -9.32 2.28 -17.75
C ASN A 363 -9.77 2.27 -16.28
N GLU A 364 -8.84 2.66 -15.39
CA GLU A 364 -9.12 2.77 -13.95
C GLU A 364 -10.17 3.85 -13.68
N PRO A 365 -11.10 3.63 -12.73
CA PRO A 365 -12.09 4.66 -12.35
C PRO A 365 -11.40 5.94 -11.85
N SER A 366 -11.95 7.10 -12.18
CA SER A 366 -11.36 8.39 -11.81
C SER A 366 -11.14 8.55 -10.30
N GLY A 367 -12.07 8.03 -9.48
CA GLY A 367 -11.96 8.08 -8.02
C GLY A 367 -10.88 7.17 -7.42
N ALA A 368 -10.31 6.25 -8.22
CA ALA A 368 -9.23 5.36 -7.78
C ALA A 368 -7.84 5.91 -8.12
N LEU A 369 -7.73 6.97 -8.94
CA LEU A 369 -6.46 7.53 -9.38
C LEU A 369 -5.74 8.21 -8.21
N HIS A 370 -4.42 7.98 -8.08
CA HIS A 370 -3.63 8.53 -6.99
C HIS A 370 -2.17 8.79 -7.42
N GLY A 371 -1.89 9.97 -7.95
CA GLY A 371 -0.54 10.36 -8.37
C GLY A 371 0.13 9.32 -9.26
N LEU A 372 1.36 8.91 -8.92
CA LEU A 372 2.09 7.82 -9.59
C LEU A 372 1.68 6.42 -9.09
N MET A 373 0.99 6.32 -7.95
CA MET A 373 0.69 5.04 -7.31
C MET A 373 -0.42 4.27 -8.03
N ARG A 374 -1.37 4.97 -8.64
CA ARG A 374 -2.44 4.38 -9.44
C ARG A 374 -2.76 5.24 -10.64
N VAL A 375 -2.36 4.80 -11.79
CA VAL A 375 -2.41 5.51 -13.08
C VAL A 375 -3.21 4.70 -14.11
N ARG A 376 -3.55 5.32 -15.24
CA ARG A 376 -4.20 4.66 -16.39
C ARG A 376 -3.20 4.21 -17.45
N ALA A 377 -2.09 4.94 -17.62
CA ALA A 377 -0.99 4.55 -18.48
C ALA A 377 0.25 4.27 -17.62
N PHE A 378 0.85 3.11 -17.78
CA PHE A 378 2.01 2.68 -17.02
C PHE A 378 2.93 1.78 -17.83
N THR A 379 4.19 1.77 -17.48
CA THR A 379 5.20 0.90 -18.11
C THR A 379 5.64 -0.16 -17.10
N GLN A 380 5.48 -1.44 -17.48
CA GLN A 380 5.92 -2.57 -16.66
C GLN A 380 7.33 -3.02 -17.08
N ASP A 381 8.13 -3.45 -16.10
CA ASP A 381 9.32 -4.27 -16.30
C ASP A 381 8.93 -5.74 -16.49
N ASP A 382 8.05 -5.96 -17.43
CA ASP A 382 7.35 -7.22 -17.63
C ASP A 382 8.23 -8.25 -18.32
N ALA A 383 8.11 -9.51 -17.92
CA ALA A 383 8.72 -10.60 -18.66
C ALA A 383 7.90 -11.88 -18.59
N HIS A 384 8.06 -12.69 -19.62
CA HIS A 384 7.43 -13.98 -19.75
C HIS A 384 8.49 -15.05 -20.02
N ILE A 385 8.47 -16.09 -19.19
CA ILE A 385 9.38 -17.22 -19.29
C ILE A 385 8.59 -18.41 -19.83
N PHE A 386 8.94 -18.85 -21.01
CA PHE A 386 8.39 -20.08 -21.58
C PHE A 386 9.32 -21.24 -21.21
N CYS A 387 8.80 -22.24 -20.52
CA CYS A 387 9.61 -23.32 -19.97
C CYS A 387 8.87 -24.65 -20.00
N THR A 388 9.59 -25.74 -19.74
CA THR A 388 9.00 -27.05 -19.41
C THR A 388 8.58 -27.08 -17.93
N GLU A 389 7.78 -28.05 -17.55
CA GLU A 389 7.34 -28.21 -16.17
C GLU A 389 8.51 -28.40 -15.19
N ASP A 390 9.53 -29.14 -15.57
CA ASP A 390 10.72 -29.39 -14.74
C ASP A 390 11.57 -28.13 -14.53
N GLN A 391 11.43 -27.15 -15.42
CA GLN A 391 12.14 -25.87 -15.35
C GLN A 391 11.42 -24.83 -14.48
N ILE A 392 10.15 -25.05 -14.05
CA ILE A 392 9.38 -24.08 -13.26
C ILE A 392 10.16 -23.66 -12.01
N GLN A 393 10.60 -24.62 -11.22
CA GLN A 393 11.22 -24.37 -9.94
C GLN A 393 12.56 -23.65 -10.02
N PRO A 394 13.54 -24.04 -10.86
CA PRO A 394 14.76 -23.27 -11.04
C PRO A 394 14.48 -21.85 -11.56
N GLU A 395 13.52 -21.66 -12.48
CA GLU A 395 13.17 -20.33 -12.99
C GLU A 395 12.57 -19.42 -11.93
N VAL A 396 11.66 -19.93 -11.08
CA VAL A 396 11.12 -19.18 -9.94
C VAL A 396 12.21 -18.84 -8.94
N SER A 397 13.15 -19.76 -8.67
CA SER A 397 14.28 -19.53 -7.76
C SER A 397 15.24 -18.45 -8.30
N ASP A 398 15.56 -18.46 -9.58
CA ASP A 398 16.41 -17.44 -10.21
C ASP A 398 15.72 -16.07 -10.22
N PHE A 399 14.41 -16.04 -10.47
CA PHE A 399 13.62 -14.82 -10.34
C PHE A 399 13.65 -14.24 -8.92
N ILE A 400 13.49 -15.08 -7.89
CA ILE A 400 13.53 -14.63 -6.47
C ILE A 400 14.89 -14.01 -6.15
N LYS A 401 16.00 -14.63 -6.58
CA LYS A 401 17.36 -14.09 -6.38
C LYS A 401 17.53 -12.73 -7.08
N MET A 402 17.09 -12.63 -8.33
CA MET A 402 17.12 -11.38 -9.08
C MET A 402 16.32 -10.27 -8.38
N LEU A 403 15.08 -10.58 -7.94
CA LEU A 403 14.20 -9.66 -7.24
C LEU A 403 14.82 -9.15 -5.93
N GLN A 404 15.36 -10.06 -5.12
CA GLN A 404 16.01 -9.69 -3.85
C GLN A 404 17.22 -8.79 -4.08
N ALA A 405 18.06 -9.08 -5.08
CA ALA A 405 19.19 -8.24 -5.44
C ALA A 405 18.74 -6.83 -5.88
N VAL A 406 17.72 -6.77 -6.75
CA VAL A 406 17.15 -5.48 -7.19
C VAL A 406 16.63 -4.67 -6.00
N TYR A 407 15.83 -5.27 -5.13
CA TYR A 407 15.26 -4.54 -3.99
C TYR A 407 16.35 -4.05 -3.02
N ALA A 408 17.38 -4.87 -2.76
CA ALA A 408 18.51 -4.47 -1.92
C ALA A 408 19.27 -3.27 -2.53
N ASP A 409 19.54 -3.28 -3.84
CA ASP A 409 20.22 -2.18 -4.55
C ASP A 409 19.41 -0.87 -4.51
N PHE A 410 18.06 -0.96 -4.41
CA PHE A 410 17.17 0.20 -4.23
C PHE A 410 16.86 0.52 -2.74
N GLY A 411 17.53 -0.14 -1.78
CA GLY A 411 17.42 0.14 -0.35
C GLY A 411 16.24 -0.53 0.37
N PHE A 412 15.56 -1.51 -0.24
CA PHE A 412 14.46 -2.26 0.37
C PHE A 412 14.94 -3.63 0.86
N ASN A 413 15.13 -3.75 2.18
CA ASN A 413 15.59 -4.99 2.81
C ASN A 413 14.48 -5.79 3.52
N ASP A 414 13.31 -5.20 3.71
CA ASP A 414 12.16 -5.83 4.37
C ASP A 414 11.06 -6.07 3.33
N VAL A 415 10.91 -7.34 2.93
CA VAL A 415 9.99 -7.76 1.87
C VAL A 415 9.05 -8.84 2.40
N LEU A 416 7.76 -8.58 2.36
CA LEU A 416 6.72 -9.55 2.71
C LEU A 416 6.34 -10.36 1.46
N VAL A 417 6.19 -11.68 1.66
CA VAL A 417 5.87 -12.60 0.58
C VAL A 417 4.49 -13.23 0.82
N LYS A 418 3.67 -13.26 -0.21
CA LYS A 418 2.34 -13.86 -0.16
C LYS A 418 2.13 -14.80 -1.34
N LEU A 419 1.42 -15.89 -1.12
CA LEU A 419 0.98 -16.82 -2.16
C LEU A 419 -0.54 -16.71 -2.33
N SER A 420 -0.95 -16.15 -3.46
CA SER A 420 -2.36 -15.95 -3.82
C SER A 420 -2.85 -17.13 -4.66
N THR A 421 -3.87 -17.81 -4.16
CA THR A 421 -4.41 -19.03 -4.77
C THR A 421 -5.64 -18.76 -5.63
N ARG A 422 -6.23 -19.79 -6.20
CA ARG A 422 -7.31 -19.76 -7.19
C ARG A 422 -8.50 -18.90 -6.79
N PRO A 423 -8.96 -17.97 -7.66
CA PRO A 423 -10.21 -17.24 -7.47
C PRO A 423 -11.43 -18.09 -7.88
N GLU A 424 -12.64 -17.64 -7.51
CA GLU A 424 -13.88 -18.29 -7.88
C GLU A 424 -14.07 -18.33 -9.41
N LYS A 425 -13.86 -17.18 -10.08
CA LYS A 425 -13.84 -17.07 -11.55
C LYS A 425 -12.44 -17.31 -12.07
N ARG A 426 -12.23 -18.43 -12.75
CA ARG A 426 -10.93 -18.82 -13.29
C ARG A 426 -11.05 -19.63 -14.57
N VAL A 427 -9.96 -19.75 -15.31
CA VAL A 427 -9.81 -20.66 -16.45
C VAL A 427 -8.91 -21.84 -16.04
N GLY A 428 -9.02 -22.97 -16.75
CA GLY A 428 -8.26 -24.20 -16.48
C GLY A 428 -8.96 -25.18 -15.55
N SER A 429 -8.42 -26.39 -15.45
CA SER A 429 -8.94 -27.46 -14.58
C SER A 429 -8.43 -27.31 -13.14
N ASP A 430 -9.12 -27.91 -12.19
CA ASP A 430 -8.68 -27.94 -10.79
C ASP A 430 -7.31 -28.61 -10.63
N GLU A 431 -7.03 -29.67 -11.40
CA GLU A 431 -5.74 -30.37 -11.40
C GLU A 431 -4.58 -29.44 -11.84
N SER A 432 -4.80 -28.59 -12.86
CA SER A 432 -3.79 -27.62 -13.28
C SER A 432 -3.54 -26.55 -12.21
N TRP A 433 -4.57 -26.16 -11.49
CA TRP A 433 -4.45 -25.23 -10.37
C TRP A 433 -3.74 -25.85 -9.17
N ASP A 434 -4.08 -27.09 -8.80
CA ASP A 434 -3.40 -27.83 -7.72
C ASP A 434 -1.90 -27.94 -7.98
N LYS A 435 -1.54 -28.27 -9.21
CA LYS A 435 -0.14 -28.39 -9.64
C LYS A 435 0.59 -27.04 -9.60
N ALA A 436 -0.06 -25.99 -10.07
CA ALA A 436 0.52 -24.64 -10.09
C ALA A 436 0.74 -24.09 -8.67
N GLU A 437 -0.26 -24.21 -7.79
CA GLU A 437 -0.16 -23.76 -6.42
C GLU A 437 0.92 -24.51 -5.63
N ALA A 438 0.96 -25.85 -5.79
CA ALA A 438 1.99 -26.69 -5.18
C ALA A 438 3.40 -26.34 -5.68
N GLY A 439 3.56 -26.08 -6.98
CA GLY A 439 4.82 -25.68 -7.58
C GLY A 439 5.38 -24.36 -7.03
N LEU A 440 4.52 -23.34 -6.92
CA LEU A 440 4.93 -22.04 -6.35
C LEU A 440 5.23 -22.16 -4.84
N ALA A 441 4.43 -22.91 -4.07
CA ALA A 441 4.68 -23.14 -2.66
C ALA A 441 6.01 -23.86 -2.42
N ALA A 442 6.30 -24.91 -3.22
CA ALA A 442 7.57 -25.64 -3.15
C ALA A 442 8.78 -24.74 -3.45
N ALA A 443 8.67 -23.87 -4.46
CA ALA A 443 9.73 -22.92 -4.78
C ALA A 443 10.01 -21.93 -3.64
N LEU A 444 8.98 -21.42 -2.97
CA LEU A 444 9.14 -20.55 -1.80
C LEU A 444 9.81 -21.27 -0.63
N GLN A 445 9.38 -22.49 -0.31
CA GLN A 445 9.95 -23.30 0.76
C GLN A 445 11.43 -23.61 0.51
N GLN A 446 11.80 -23.96 -0.73
CA GLN A 446 13.20 -24.27 -1.08
C GLN A 446 14.11 -23.04 -1.02
N ASN A 447 13.57 -21.84 -1.28
CA ASN A 447 14.31 -20.60 -1.10
C ASN A 447 14.31 -20.09 0.34
N GLY A 448 13.72 -20.85 1.30
CA GLY A 448 13.67 -20.48 2.71
C GLY A 448 12.84 -19.24 3.01
N LEU A 449 11.88 -18.90 2.14
CA LEU A 449 11.01 -17.74 2.30
C LEU A 449 9.75 -18.11 3.08
N ALA A 450 9.51 -17.41 4.18
CA ALA A 450 8.22 -17.43 4.85
C ALA A 450 7.19 -16.67 4.02
N PHE A 451 5.97 -17.18 3.93
CA PHE A 451 4.90 -16.55 3.16
C PHE A 451 3.53 -16.75 3.80
N ASP A 452 2.63 -15.81 3.56
CA ASP A 452 1.22 -15.89 3.94
C ASP A 452 0.38 -16.36 2.75
N LEU A 453 -0.62 -17.22 3.02
CA LEU A 453 -1.60 -17.63 2.01
C LEU A 453 -2.70 -16.58 1.88
N GLN A 454 -3.04 -16.25 0.63
CA GLN A 454 -4.17 -15.40 0.26
C GLN A 454 -5.16 -16.16 -0.63
N PRO A 455 -6.13 -16.88 -0.05
CA PRO A 455 -7.11 -17.63 -0.82
C PRO A 455 -7.99 -16.71 -1.68
N GLY A 456 -8.14 -17.07 -2.96
CA GLY A 456 -9.04 -16.35 -3.87
C GLY A 456 -8.43 -15.13 -4.58
N GLU A 457 -7.19 -14.73 -4.26
CA GLU A 457 -6.55 -13.52 -4.79
C GLU A 457 -5.65 -13.77 -6.01
N GLY A 458 -5.59 -14.98 -6.52
CA GLY A 458 -4.86 -15.34 -7.74
C GLY A 458 -5.42 -14.65 -8.99
N ALA A 459 -4.64 -14.62 -10.07
CA ALA A 459 -5.15 -14.16 -11.35
C ALA A 459 -6.15 -15.19 -11.94
N PHE A 460 -7.02 -14.77 -12.86
CA PHE A 460 -8.00 -15.68 -13.44
C PHE A 460 -7.37 -16.86 -14.22
N TYR A 461 -6.10 -16.74 -14.61
CA TYR A 461 -5.33 -17.72 -15.40
C TYR A 461 -4.29 -18.51 -14.60
N GLY A 462 -3.95 -18.09 -13.36
CA GLY A 462 -2.97 -18.81 -12.54
C GLY A 462 -2.73 -18.21 -11.16
N PRO A 463 -2.19 -19.00 -10.21
CA PRO A 463 -1.76 -18.53 -8.90
C PRO A 463 -0.55 -17.64 -9.03
N LYS A 464 -0.31 -16.80 -8.00
CA LYS A 464 0.81 -15.86 -8.00
C LYS A 464 1.51 -15.78 -6.66
N ILE A 465 2.83 -15.56 -6.69
CA ILE A 465 3.59 -15.05 -5.57
C ILE A 465 3.64 -13.53 -5.67
N GLU A 466 3.35 -12.85 -4.58
CA GLU A 466 3.37 -11.39 -4.47
C GLU A 466 4.47 -10.95 -3.50
N PHE A 467 5.24 -9.95 -3.91
CA PHE A 467 6.30 -9.35 -3.10
C PHE A 467 5.89 -7.93 -2.74
N THR A 468 5.84 -7.65 -1.45
CA THR A 468 5.40 -6.37 -0.90
C THR A 468 6.57 -5.71 -0.19
N LEU A 469 6.95 -4.52 -0.66
CA LEU A 469 7.99 -3.69 -0.05
C LEU A 469 7.44 -2.99 1.17
N LYS A 470 8.26 -2.88 2.20
CA LYS A 470 8.03 -2.00 3.34
C LYS A 470 8.93 -0.79 3.24
N ASP A 471 8.34 0.39 3.19
CA ASP A 471 9.09 1.63 3.07
C ASP A 471 9.63 2.12 4.42
N SER A 472 10.39 3.22 4.39
CA SER A 472 10.98 3.83 5.59
C SER A 472 9.99 4.33 6.64
N LEU A 473 8.70 4.40 6.31
CA LEU A 473 7.60 4.74 7.23
C LEU A 473 6.80 3.51 7.68
N GLY A 474 7.21 2.30 7.25
CA GLY A 474 6.52 1.05 7.55
C GLY A 474 5.30 0.79 6.67
N ARG A 475 5.03 1.59 5.62
CA ARG A 475 3.91 1.36 4.70
C ARG A 475 4.23 0.24 3.72
N LEU A 476 3.21 -0.50 3.36
CA LEU A 476 3.31 -1.70 2.52
C LEU A 476 2.94 -1.37 1.06
N TRP A 477 3.81 -1.77 0.12
CA TRP A 477 3.66 -1.53 -1.31
C TRP A 477 3.84 -2.83 -2.08
N GLN A 478 2.75 -3.41 -2.56
CA GLN A 478 2.83 -4.56 -3.46
C GLN A 478 3.38 -4.11 -4.81
N VAL A 479 4.47 -4.72 -5.25
CA VAL A 479 5.15 -4.39 -6.51
C VAL A 479 5.56 -5.63 -7.30
N GLY A 480 6.38 -6.51 -6.77
CA GLY A 480 6.86 -7.70 -7.46
C GLY A 480 5.83 -8.81 -7.51
N THR A 481 5.77 -9.51 -8.64
CA THR A 481 4.91 -10.69 -8.81
C THR A 481 5.59 -11.72 -9.71
N ILE A 482 5.31 -13.00 -9.45
CA ILE A 482 5.50 -14.08 -10.41
C ILE A 482 4.26 -14.97 -10.41
N GLN A 483 3.76 -15.29 -11.61
CA GLN A 483 2.50 -16.01 -11.82
C GLN A 483 2.76 -17.23 -12.72
N LEU A 484 2.22 -18.36 -12.35
CA LEU A 484 2.36 -19.60 -13.10
C LEU A 484 1.09 -19.86 -13.92
N ASP A 485 1.23 -20.02 -15.22
CA ASP A 485 0.13 -20.13 -16.17
C ASP A 485 0.31 -21.32 -17.11
N PHE A 486 -0.61 -22.27 -17.04
CA PHE A 486 -0.73 -23.41 -17.96
C PHE A 486 -1.77 -23.17 -19.07
N ASN A 487 -2.51 -22.07 -19.02
CA ASN A 487 -3.72 -21.85 -19.82
C ASN A 487 -3.49 -20.97 -21.06
N LEU A 488 -2.83 -19.82 -20.87
CA LEU A 488 -2.65 -18.83 -21.95
C LEU A 488 -1.85 -19.38 -23.14
N PRO A 489 -0.74 -20.13 -22.95
CA PRO A 489 -0.04 -20.76 -24.05
C PRO A 489 -0.93 -21.67 -24.90
N VAL A 490 -1.73 -22.52 -24.26
CA VAL A 490 -2.68 -23.41 -24.93
C VAL A 490 -3.73 -22.63 -25.71
N ARG A 491 -4.35 -21.62 -25.08
CA ARG A 491 -5.39 -20.79 -25.71
C ARG A 491 -4.90 -20.05 -26.94
N LEU A 492 -3.62 -19.65 -26.94
CA LEU A 492 -2.99 -18.94 -28.07
C LEU A 492 -2.20 -19.85 -29.01
N GLY A 493 -2.28 -21.17 -28.80
CA GLY A 493 -1.67 -22.17 -29.68
C GLY A 493 -0.13 -22.17 -29.66
N ALA A 494 0.47 -21.88 -28.50
CA ALA A 494 1.90 -21.97 -28.31
C ALA A 494 2.33 -23.44 -28.15
N GLU A 495 3.30 -23.87 -28.96
CA GLU A 495 3.83 -25.24 -28.96
C GLU A 495 5.34 -25.27 -29.13
N PHE A 496 5.99 -26.25 -28.52
CA PHE A 496 7.38 -26.61 -28.81
C PHE A 496 7.49 -28.11 -29.13
N VAL A 497 8.55 -28.48 -29.80
CA VAL A 497 8.88 -29.89 -30.08
C VAL A 497 9.70 -30.44 -28.91
N ASP A 498 9.16 -31.43 -28.23
CA ASP A 498 9.82 -32.08 -27.10
C ASP A 498 10.83 -33.15 -27.53
N GLU A 499 11.56 -33.77 -26.60
CA GLU A 499 12.58 -34.80 -26.84
C GLU A 499 12.04 -36.02 -27.60
N ASP A 500 10.77 -36.34 -27.38
CA ASP A 500 10.05 -37.43 -28.02
C ASP A 500 9.51 -37.09 -29.42
N ASN A 501 9.87 -35.91 -29.96
CA ASN A 501 9.35 -35.33 -31.21
C ASN A 501 7.83 -35.04 -31.19
N THR A 502 7.19 -35.06 -30.06
CA THR A 502 5.78 -34.60 -29.93
C THR A 502 5.73 -33.10 -29.73
N ARG A 503 4.60 -32.49 -30.11
CA ARG A 503 4.33 -31.07 -29.83
C ARG A 503 3.62 -30.95 -28.50
N LYS A 504 4.17 -30.09 -27.62
CA LYS A 504 3.62 -29.82 -26.30
C LYS A 504 3.47 -28.30 -26.07
N PRO A 505 2.46 -27.86 -25.36
CA PRO A 505 2.40 -26.45 -24.94
C PRO A 505 3.46 -26.18 -23.86
N PRO A 506 4.16 -25.03 -23.90
CA PRO A 506 5.04 -24.63 -22.82
C PRO A 506 4.24 -24.18 -21.60
N VAL A 507 4.87 -24.23 -20.43
CA VAL A 507 4.43 -23.48 -19.27
C VAL A 507 4.88 -22.03 -19.42
N MET A 508 4.08 -21.08 -18.94
CA MET A 508 4.39 -19.67 -18.97
C MET A 508 4.46 -19.09 -17.57
N LEU A 509 5.58 -18.45 -17.24
CA LEU A 509 5.71 -17.67 -16.02
C LEU A 509 5.64 -16.19 -16.39
N HIS A 510 4.69 -15.47 -15.79
CA HIS A 510 4.58 -14.02 -15.90
C HIS A 510 5.29 -13.38 -14.72
N ARG A 511 6.19 -12.43 -14.93
CA ARG A 511 6.86 -11.79 -13.82
C ARG A 511 7.07 -10.29 -14.03
N ALA A 512 6.97 -9.54 -12.94
CA ALA A 512 7.43 -8.16 -12.83
C ALA A 512 8.17 -7.99 -11.49
N ILE A 513 9.22 -7.18 -11.44
CA ILE A 513 9.98 -6.88 -10.23
C ILE A 513 9.56 -5.52 -9.66
N LEU A 514 9.54 -4.49 -10.51
CA LEU A 514 9.16 -3.13 -10.13
C LEU A 514 7.64 -2.93 -10.13
N GLY A 515 6.92 -3.81 -10.80
CA GLY A 515 5.48 -3.72 -11.03
C GLY A 515 5.15 -2.72 -12.16
N SER A 516 5.22 -1.42 -11.89
CA SER A 516 5.27 -0.37 -12.92
C SER A 516 6.33 0.67 -12.57
N MET A 517 6.93 1.26 -13.60
CA MET A 517 7.94 2.31 -13.45
C MET A 517 7.39 3.51 -12.66
N GLU A 518 6.17 3.92 -12.99
CA GLU A 518 5.48 5.06 -12.35
C GLU A 518 5.31 4.81 -10.86
N ARG A 519 4.72 3.67 -10.49
CA ARG A 519 4.47 3.31 -9.09
C ARG A 519 5.77 3.14 -8.32
N PHE A 520 6.75 2.48 -8.91
CA PHE A 520 8.05 2.27 -8.27
C PHE A 520 8.80 3.58 -8.04
N ILE A 521 8.81 4.49 -9.03
CA ILE A 521 9.38 5.84 -8.88
C ILE A 521 8.63 6.61 -7.78
N GLY A 522 7.31 6.54 -7.73
CA GLY A 522 6.51 7.13 -6.66
C GLY A 522 6.94 6.63 -5.27
N ILE A 523 7.12 5.31 -5.13
CA ILE A 523 7.59 4.68 -3.89
C ILE A 523 9.01 5.16 -3.54
N LEU A 524 9.93 5.24 -4.50
CA LEU A 524 11.29 5.73 -4.29
C LEU A 524 11.31 7.20 -3.84
N ILE A 525 10.49 8.07 -4.43
CA ILE A 525 10.37 9.48 -4.03
C ILE A 525 9.98 9.56 -2.55
N GLU A 526 9.00 8.78 -2.11
CA GLU A 526 8.52 8.78 -0.73
C GLU A 526 9.48 8.08 0.22
N HIS A 527 10.07 6.96 -0.18
CA HIS A 527 11.05 6.21 0.62
C HIS A 527 12.27 7.08 0.96
N TYR A 528 12.85 7.71 -0.04
CA TYR A 528 14.01 8.58 0.12
C TYR A 528 13.65 10.03 0.51
N ALA A 529 12.38 10.38 0.62
CA ALA A 529 11.93 11.78 0.79
C ALA A 529 12.57 12.74 -0.24
N GLY A 530 12.74 12.27 -1.48
CA GLY A 530 13.44 12.98 -2.55
C GLY A 530 14.97 13.01 -2.44
N ASN A 531 15.57 12.44 -1.38
CA ASN A 531 17.02 12.39 -1.18
C ASN A 531 17.61 11.14 -1.85
N PHE A 532 17.42 10.96 -3.13
CA PHE A 532 17.92 9.80 -3.86
C PHE A 532 19.42 9.56 -3.63
N PRO A 533 19.90 8.28 -3.62
CA PRO A 533 21.33 8.00 -3.73
C PRO A 533 21.93 8.66 -4.97
N ALA A 534 23.24 8.93 -4.96
CA ALA A 534 23.83 9.77 -5.99
C ALA A 534 23.69 9.17 -7.39
N TRP A 535 23.78 7.85 -7.52
CA TRP A 535 23.61 7.17 -8.81
C TRP A 535 22.23 7.36 -9.44
N LEU A 536 21.16 7.53 -8.64
CA LEU A 536 19.79 7.80 -9.09
C LEU A 536 19.49 9.29 -9.27
N SER A 537 20.19 10.18 -8.57
CA SER A 537 19.87 11.61 -8.54
C SER A 537 19.93 12.23 -9.94
N PRO A 538 18.90 13.00 -10.38
CA PRO A 538 18.89 13.66 -11.69
C PRO A 538 20.10 14.58 -11.88
N VAL A 539 20.46 15.33 -10.85
CA VAL A 539 21.69 16.12 -10.75
C VAL A 539 22.51 15.54 -9.60
N GLN A 540 23.72 15.07 -9.89
CA GLN A 540 24.61 14.51 -8.87
C GLN A 540 25.48 15.57 -8.22
N VAL A 541 25.93 16.53 -9.03
CA VAL A 541 26.87 17.58 -8.61
C VAL A 541 26.42 18.93 -9.15
N VAL A 542 26.41 19.95 -8.30
CA VAL A 542 26.32 21.34 -8.73
C VAL A 542 27.63 22.06 -8.42
N VAL A 543 28.16 22.81 -9.39
CA VAL A 543 29.38 23.61 -9.24
C VAL A 543 29.00 25.10 -9.22
N MET A 544 29.35 25.77 -8.15
CA MET A 544 28.98 27.16 -7.89
C MET A 544 30.22 28.04 -7.75
N ASN A 545 30.25 29.15 -8.47
CA ASN A 545 31.27 30.20 -8.28
C ASN A 545 30.84 31.18 -7.18
N ILE A 546 31.84 31.77 -6.48
CA ILE A 546 31.61 32.83 -5.50
C ILE A 546 31.46 34.17 -6.20
N THR A 547 32.29 34.47 -7.22
CA THR A 547 32.25 35.64 -8.05
C THR A 547 32.42 35.29 -9.54
N ASP A 548 32.11 36.19 -10.44
CA ASP A 548 32.24 35.94 -11.88
C ASP A 548 33.65 35.58 -12.33
N ALA A 549 34.68 35.95 -11.56
CA ALA A 549 36.08 35.62 -11.85
C ALA A 549 36.37 34.09 -11.91
N GLN A 550 35.57 33.28 -11.23
CA GLN A 550 35.73 31.81 -11.24
C GLN A 550 34.77 31.10 -12.20
N ALA A 551 33.96 31.82 -12.97
CA ALA A 551 32.91 31.22 -13.83
C ALA A 551 33.48 30.24 -14.87
N GLU A 552 34.59 30.60 -15.53
CA GLU A 552 35.27 29.74 -16.49
C GLU A 552 35.84 28.48 -15.84
N TYR A 553 36.46 28.61 -14.66
CA TYR A 553 36.95 27.48 -13.88
C TYR A 553 35.85 26.51 -13.46
N ALA A 554 34.71 27.06 -12.95
CA ALA A 554 33.55 26.27 -12.59
C ALA A 554 32.94 25.53 -13.79
N ALA A 555 32.84 26.20 -14.93
CA ALA A 555 32.37 25.58 -16.17
C ALA A 555 33.30 24.45 -16.64
N GLY A 556 34.62 24.64 -16.52
CA GLY A 556 35.64 23.62 -16.84
C GLY A 556 35.49 22.37 -15.97
N ILE A 557 35.22 22.55 -14.66
CA ILE A 557 34.94 21.41 -13.74
C ILE A 557 33.71 20.65 -14.19
N VAL A 558 32.61 21.33 -14.50
CA VAL A 558 31.36 20.68 -14.99
C VAL A 558 31.62 19.88 -16.27
N GLN A 559 32.38 20.44 -17.21
CA GLN A 559 32.75 19.75 -18.45
C GLN A 559 33.54 18.46 -18.18
N ASN A 560 34.49 18.52 -17.23
CA ASN A 560 35.29 17.37 -16.84
C ASN A 560 34.41 16.28 -16.18
N LEU A 561 33.54 16.64 -15.23
CA LEU A 561 32.61 15.73 -14.58
C LEU A 561 31.68 15.06 -15.62
N LYS A 562 31.14 15.83 -16.59
CA LYS A 562 30.31 15.28 -17.67
C LYS A 562 31.04 14.27 -18.56
N LYS A 563 32.32 14.48 -18.86
CA LYS A 563 33.15 13.53 -19.60
C LYS A 563 33.33 12.20 -18.86
N GLN A 564 33.23 12.21 -17.53
CA GLN A 564 33.27 11.01 -16.68
C GLN A 564 31.87 10.40 -16.46
N GLY A 565 30.85 10.85 -17.19
CA GLY A 565 29.48 10.35 -17.07
C GLY A 565 28.70 10.88 -15.85
N ILE A 566 29.26 11.85 -15.10
CA ILE A 566 28.62 12.44 -13.92
C ILE A 566 27.66 13.55 -14.36
N ARG A 567 26.41 13.51 -13.84
CA ARG A 567 25.37 14.50 -14.12
C ARG A 567 25.63 15.75 -13.31
N ALA A 568 26.45 16.65 -13.85
CA ALA A 568 26.86 17.90 -13.22
C ALA A 568 26.24 19.10 -13.93
N VAL A 569 25.89 20.12 -13.15
CA VAL A 569 25.42 21.43 -13.61
C VAL A 569 26.23 22.54 -12.95
N SER A 570 26.26 23.72 -13.59
CA SER A 570 26.87 24.91 -13.01
C SER A 570 25.79 25.91 -12.58
N ASP A 571 26.03 26.59 -11.46
CA ASP A 571 25.26 27.76 -11.06
C ASP A 571 26.20 28.98 -11.00
N LEU A 572 26.24 29.70 -12.12
CA LEU A 572 27.11 30.86 -12.34
C LEU A 572 26.40 32.20 -12.13
N ARG A 573 25.17 32.17 -11.58
CA ARG A 573 24.39 33.39 -11.32
C ARG A 573 25.14 34.30 -10.35
N ASN A 574 24.98 35.63 -10.55
CA ASN A 574 25.52 36.64 -9.64
C ASN A 574 24.65 36.76 -8.38
N GLU A 575 24.71 35.72 -7.55
CA GLU A 575 23.96 35.57 -6.29
C GLU A 575 24.88 35.22 -5.14
N LYS A 576 24.47 35.53 -3.90
CA LYS A 576 25.23 35.15 -2.72
C LYS A 576 25.38 33.64 -2.66
N ILE A 577 26.60 33.17 -2.40
CA ILE A 577 26.90 31.73 -2.32
C ILE A 577 25.99 30.98 -1.33
N THR A 578 25.62 31.62 -0.21
CA THR A 578 24.70 31.04 0.78
C THR A 578 23.29 30.82 0.23
N TYR A 579 22.86 31.69 -0.68
CA TYR A 579 21.56 31.53 -1.37
C TYR A 579 21.61 30.36 -2.35
N LYS A 580 22.64 30.27 -3.18
CA LYS A 580 22.86 29.15 -4.09
C LYS A 580 22.91 27.81 -3.36
N ILE A 581 23.69 27.72 -2.26
CA ILE A 581 23.78 26.51 -1.41
C ILE A 581 22.40 26.10 -0.91
N ARG A 582 21.61 27.04 -0.39
CA ARG A 582 20.26 26.78 0.12
C ARG A 582 19.32 26.24 -0.97
N GLU A 583 19.34 26.88 -2.14
CA GLU A 583 18.48 26.49 -3.26
C GLU A 583 18.79 25.07 -3.74
N HIS A 584 20.07 24.74 -3.96
CA HIS A 584 20.47 23.40 -4.35
C HIS A 584 20.29 22.36 -3.25
N SER A 585 20.35 22.76 -1.98
CA SER A 585 19.97 21.89 -0.85
C SER A 585 18.47 21.55 -0.86
N MET A 586 17.61 22.52 -1.22
CA MET A 586 16.17 22.29 -1.40
C MET A 586 15.88 21.37 -2.59
N GLN A 587 16.71 21.43 -3.65
CA GLN A 587 16.66 20.54 -4.81
C GLN A 587 17.29 19.14 -4.53
N ARG A 588 17.72 18.88 -3.28
CA ARG A 588 18.28 17.60 -2.83
C ARG A 588 19.53 17.14 -3.60
N VAL A 589 20.30 18.05 -4.19
CA VAL A 589 21.53 17.71 -4.91
C VAL A 589 22.53 17.04 -3.96
N PRO A 590 23.07 15.84 -4.30
CA PRO A 590 23.96 15.07 -3.43
C PRO A 590 25.26 15.78 -3.08
N TYR A 591 25.88 16.43 -4.06
CA TYR A 591 27.16 17.12 -3.88
C TYR A 591 27.13 18.54 -4.41
N GLN A 592 27.64 19.46 -3.63
CA GLN A 592 27.75 20.87 -3.97
C GLN A 592 29.23 21.26 -3.96
N ILE A 593 29.76 21.66 -5.10
CA ILE A 593 31.13 22.14 -5.25
C ILE A 593 31.10 23.68 -5.27
N ILE A 594 31.94 24.28 -4.42
CA ILE A 594 32.10 25.73 -4.32
C ILE A 594 33.49 26.08 -4.78
N VAL A 595 33.61 27.06 -5.65
CA VAL A 595 34.90 27.52 -6.17
C VAL A 595 35.04 29.03 -5.97
N GLY A 596 36.04 29.41 -5.23
CA GLY A 596 36.53 30.77 -5.02
C GLY A 596 37.90 30.99 -5.63
N ASP A 597 38.53 32.12 -5.32
CA ASP A 597 39.87 32.43 -5.82
C ASP A 597 40.94 31.42 -5.35
N LYS A 598 40.82 30.93 -4.11
CA LYS A 598 41.74 29.93 -3.54
C LYS A 598 41.64 28.61 -4.31
N GLU A 599 40.43 28.09 -4.53
CA GLU A 599 40.19 26.85 -5.25
C GLU A 599 40.72 26.95 -6.68
N ARG A 600 40.48 28.09 -7.35
CA ARG A 600 40.98 28.34 -8.71
C ARG A 600 42.52 28.36 -8.75
N GLN A 601 43.18 29.06 -7.81
CA GLN A 601 44.64 29.14 -7.78
C GLN A 601 45.33 27.80 -7.47
N GLU A 602 44.72 27.01 -6.59
CA GLU A 602 45.24 25.70 -6.20
C GLU A 602 44.78 24.55 -7.12
N SER A 603 43.93 24.84 -8.11
CA SER A 603 43.29 23.84 -8.99
C SER A 603 42.51 22.77 -8.20
N LYS A 604 41.83 23.19 -7.12
CA LYS A 604 41.06 22.34 -6.21
C LYS A 604 39.56 22.67 -6.25
N VAL A 605 38.79 21.87 -5.54
CA VAL A 605 37.34 22.04 -5.32
C VAL A 605 37.03 21.97 -3.83
N ALA A 606 36.16 22.85 -3.31
CA ALA A 606 35.61 22.73 -1.97
C ALA A 606 34.26 22.00 -2.06
N VAL A 607 34.13 20.86 -1.39
CA VAL A 607 32.99 19.95 -1.56
C VAL A 607 32.14 19.92 -0.31
N ARG A 608 30.84 20.09 -0.49
CA ARG A 608 29.80 19.83 0.54
C ARG A 608 28.91 18.69 0.10
N LYS A 609 28.66 17.78 1.02
CA LYS A 609 27.69 16.70 0.83
C LYS A 609 26.30 17.17 1.28
N ARG A 610 25.27 16.59 0.70
CA ARG A 610 23.89 16.78 1.14
C ARG A 610 23.77 16.51 2.66
N GLY A 611 23.00 17.32 3.36
CA GLY A 611 22.96 17.31 4.83
C GLY A 611 23.91 18.30 5.49
N GLY A 612 24.79 18.97 4.71
CA GLY A 612 25.65 20.06 5.18
C GLY A 612 27.06 19.63 5.62
N GLU A 613 27.40 18.36 5.49
CA GLU A 613 28.76 17.85 5.76
C GLU A 613 29.78 18.52 4.83
N ASP A 614 30.81 19.11 5.39
CA ASP A 614 31.91 19.70 4.65
C ASP A 614 33.02 18.65 4.47
N LEU A 615 33.25 18.24 3.22
CA LEU A 615 34.31 17.28 2.88
C LEU A 615 35.67 17.96 2.66
N GLY A 616 35.71 19.29 2.78
CA GLY A 616 36.92 20.08 2.64
C GLY A 616 37.36 20.30 1.19
N GLN A 617 38.58 20.81 1.02
CA GLN A 617 39.22 21.03 -0.28
C GLN A 617 39.98 19.78 -0.75
N MET A 618 39.80 19.43 -2.03
CA MET A 618 40.51 18.33 -2.65
C MET A 618 40.68 18.58 -4.15
N ASP A 619 41.51 17.80 -4.81
CA ASP A 619 41.56 17.79 -6.27
C ASP A 619 40.33 17.08 -6.86
N LEU A 620 39.98 17.41 -8.12
CA LEU A 620 38.78 16.89 -8.76
C LEU A 620 38.82 15.36 -8.92
N ALA A 621 40.00 14.77 -9.15
CA ALA A 621 40.13 13.32 -9.31
C ALA A 621 39.82 12.59 -7.99
N THR A 622 40.35 13.10 -6.87
CA THR A 622 40.02 12.57 -5.53
C THR A 622 38.52 12.65 -5.23
N PHE A 623 37.88 13.76 -5.61
CA PHE A 623 36.43 13.88 -5.45
C PHE A 623 35.66 12.81 -6.23
N ILE A 624 36.03 12.58 -7.50
CA ILE A 624 35.37 11.57 -8.36
C ILE A 624 35.52 10.18 -7.74
N VAL A 625 36.69 9.81 -7.24
CA VAL A 625 36.89 8.51 -6.56
C VAL A 625 35.97 8.39 -5.33
N LYS A 626 35.99 9.39 -4.44
CA LYS A 626 35.13 9.39 -3.24
C LYS A 626 33.65 9.31 -3.56
N MET A 627 33.21 9.93 -4.64
CA MET A 627 31.82 9.88 -5.07
C MET A 627 31.41 8.45 -5.49
N HIS A 628 32.27 7.75 -6.22
CA HIS A 628 32.03 6.36 -6.63
C HIS A 628 32.11 5.35 -5.47
N GLU A 629 32.91 5.63 -4.44
CA GLU A 629 32.97 4.80 -3.22
C GLU A 629 31.74 4.97 -2.32
N SER A 630 31.00 6.07 -2.48
CA SER A 630 29.82 6.41 -1.66
C SER A 630 28.49 6.00 -2.30
N ASP A 631 28.51 5.57 -3.55
CA ASP A 631 27.38 5.02 -4.32
C ASP A 631 27.36 3.49 -4.21
#